data_d1c3b17dd51e66d78c61271c7daf15d5
#
_entry.id   d1c3b17dd51e66d78c61271c7daf15d5
#
_cell.length_a   1.000
_cell.length_b   1.000
_cell.length_c   1.000
_cell.angle_alpha   90.00
_cell.angle_beta   90.00
_cell.angle_gamma   90.00
#
_symmetry.space_group_name_H-M   'P 1'
#
loop_
_entity.id
_entity.type
_entity.pdbx_description
1 polymer ?
#
loop_
_entity_poly.entity_id
_entity_poly.type
_entity_poly.pdbx_seq_one_letter_code
_entity_poly.pdbx_strand_id
1 'polypeptide(L)'
;MVDIATTGKPQLVVLSGPRRVGKTFLLRHLIQAIGPGISAVYFEANQAAEVAQLRRFGEVLAPALDPEDAALLQPFANWEHALNFCAATARTRPLLIVIDEVTYLMGSTTGFASIVQTVWDRIAPLANAPSLVIVLAGSATAMIEDTLSYSGALYQRPTQVIRLSPFTAAEAYAYCGRPEPEALFEAYAACGGYPLHLDAWDFGQSARENLLQLAGSPGGLLLEDAVILLDRLPDPQSRILLAIGQGRSRRSEIANEVGSRLERPLDSCLRTGFVCAIKPIGSPRKARRQYRIADTYLRFWIRILADHVQRIEGGQGEEVISHTHGEWQNQLGSVFEQAAREHAIGLVRSGVLPTGTLIDEWWTTSGEQIQVDVLGLLDHRSVVIGEAKWQKQPLGTSDAAGLWRALRYVPDPIPEPTFILWGRGGVRQDATTSHLLGFGPAEMLAY
;
A
#
# COMPACT_ATOMS: atom_id res chain seq x y z
N MET A 1 14.72 1.04 10.75
CA MET A 1 15.39 2.29 10.33
C MET A 1 16.33 2.83 11.40
N VAL A 2 15.99 2.84 12.69
CA VAL A 2 16.90 3.28 13.76
C VAL A 2 18.19 2.45 13.74
N ASP A 3 18.10 1.13 13.69
CA ASP A 3 19.27 0.23 13.62
C ASP A 3 20.17 0.53 12.42
N ILE A 4 19.60 0.92 11.29
CA ILE A 4 20.36 1.31 10.08
C ILE A 4 21.13 2.61 10.33
N ALA A 5 20.51 3.60 10.97
CA ALA A 5 21.13 4.86 11.27
C ALA A 5 22.30 4.74 12.27
N THR A 6 22.28 3.70 13.09
CA THR A 6 23.30 3.44 14.15
C THR A 6 24.45 2.52 13.74
N THR A 7 24.48 2.01 12.49
CA THR A 7 25.51 1.04 12.04
C THR A 7 26.93 1.60 11.97
N GLY A 8 27.11 2.93 11.97
CA GLY A 8 28.40 3.57 11.75
C GLY A 8 28.99 3.40 10.35
N LYS A 9 28.20 2.86 9.39
CA LYS A 9 28.58 2.67 7.98
C LYS A 9 27.68 3.52 7.08
N PRO A 10 28.14 3.88 5.87
CA PRO A 10 27.29 4.59 4.92
C PRO A 10 26.05 3.76 4.57
N GLN A 11 24.90 4.39 4.58
CA GLN A 11 23.63 3.78 4.22
C GLN A 11 22.87 4.67 3.23
N LEU A 12 22.40 4.09 2.15
CA LEU A 12 21.47 4.73 1.22
C LEU A 12 20.14 4.01 1.30
N VAL A 13 19.13 4.68 1.84
CA VAL A 13 17.79 4.13 2.03
C VAL A 13 16.83 4.83 1.08
N VAL A 14 16.04 4.08 0.35
CA VAL A 14 14.93 4.61 -0.46
C VAL A 14 13.62 4.21 0.20
N LEU A 15 12.79 5.23 0.52
CA LEU A 15 11.47 5.06 1.10
C LEU A 15 10.41 5.54 0.11
N SER A 16 9.65 4.61 -0.44
CA SER A 16 8.56 4.91 -1.37
C SER A 16 7.20 4.45 -0.82
N GLY A 17 6.14 4.98 -1.38
CA GLY A 17 4.77 4.60 -1.04
C GLY A 17 3.78 5.68 -1.45
N PRO A 18 2.48 5.40 -1.52
CA PRO A 18 1.47 6.36 -1.92
C PRO A 18 1.44 7.59 -1.00
N ARG A 19 0.78 8.65 -1.44
CA ARG A 19 0.53 9.81 -0.57
C ARG A 19 -0.31 9.37 0.64
N ARG A 20 -0.13 10.06 1.77
CA ARG A 20 -0.89 9.85 3.02
C ARG A 20 -0.71 8.48 3.71
N VAL A 21 0.22 7.64 3.23
CA VAL A 21 0.57 6.35 3.85
C VAL A 21 1.42 6.49 5.13
N GLY A 22 1.79 7.72 5.52
CA GLY A 22 2.55 7.97 6.74
C GLY A 22 4.07 8.10 6.57
N LYS A 23 4.63 8.25 5.34
CA LYS A 23 6.09 8.41 5.12
C LYS A 23 6.70 9.52 5.96
N THR A 24 6.17 10.74 5.85
CA THR A 24 6.64 11.93 6.59
C THR A 24 6.55 11.71 8.10
N PHE A 25 5.47 11.09 8.59
CA PHE A 25 5.32 10.75 10.00
C PHE A 25 6.43 9.78 10.46
N LEU A 26 6.66 8.71 9.70
CA LEU A 26 7.71 7.73 9.97
C LEU A 26 9.11 8.38 10.00
N LEU A 27 9.39 9.29 9.06
CA LEU A 27 10.68 9.98 8.97
C LEU A 27 10.89 10.94 10.15
N ARG A 28 9.88 11.68 10.55
CA ARG A 28 9.95 12.56 11.73
C ARG A 28 10.11 11.75 13.02
N HIS A 29 9.41 10.61 13.14
CA HIS A 29 9.57 9.71 14.26
C HIS A 29 10.96 9.09 14.30
N LEU A 30 11.53 8.71 13.16
CA LEU A 30 12.92 8.25 13.06
C LEU A 30 13.89 9.28 13.65
N ILE A 31 13.77 10.55 13.25
CA ILE A 31 14.65 11.63 13.74
C ILE A 31 14.52 11.82 15.25
N GLN A 32 13.31 11.69 15.79
CA GLN A 32 13.09 11.77 17.24
C GLN A 32 13.65 10.54 18.00
N ALA A 33 13.64 9.37 17.37
CA ALA A 33 14.06 8.11 17.99
C ALA A 33 15.58 7.88 17.94
N ILE A 34 16.31 8.55 17.04
CA ILE A 34 17.77 8.47 17.01
C ILE A 34 18.35 9.27 18.18
N GLY A 35 19.33 8.64 18.86
CA GLY A 35 19.98 9.26 20.02
C GLY A 35 20.83 10.48 19.67
N PRO A 36 21.27 11.23 20.69
CA PRO A 36 22.02 12.49 20.52
C PRO A 36 23.40 12.35 19.86
N GLY A 37 23.88 11.12 19.66
CA GLY A 37 25.15 10.83 18.99
C GLY A 37 25.13 10.95 17.47
N ILE A 38 23.97 11.18 16.86
CA ILE A 38 23.81 11.30 15.40
C ILE A 38 23.17 12.66 15.10
N SER A 39 23.82 13.46 14.27
CA SER A 39 23.23 14.69 13.73
C SER A 39 22.18 14.33 12.68
N ALA A 40 20.98 14.91 12.78
CA ALA A 40 19.89 14.63 11.86
C ALA A 40 19.42 15.87 11.12
N VAL A 41 19.26 15.76 9.83
CA VAL A 41 18.75 16.82 8.93
C VAL A 41 17.50 16.32 8.23
N TYR A 42 16.40 17.04 8.35
CA TYR A 42 15.17 16.80 7.60
C TYR A 42 14.97 17.91 6.59
N PHE A 43 15.06 17.56 5.33
CA PHE A 43 14.82 18.48 4.21
C PHE A 43 13.62 18.00 3.41
N GLU A 44 12.59 18.81 3.33
CA GLU A 44 11.43 18.59 2.49
C GLU A 44 11.60 19.37 1.18
N ALA A 45 11.77 18.65 0.07
CA ALA A 45 11.86 19.24 -1.25
C ALA A 45 10.50 19.76 -1.73
N ASN A 46 10.50 20.77 -2.58
CA ASN A 46 9.29 21.35 -3.16
C ASN A 46 9.49 21.73 -4.64
N GLN A 47 8.50 22.38 -5.24
CA GLN A 47 8.52 22.78 -6.65
C GLN A 47 9.39 24.02 -6.95
N ALA A 48 10.27 24.44 -6.03
CA ALA A 48 11.16 25.57 -6.26
C ALA A 48 12.31 25.20 -7.22
N ALA A 49 12.92 26.23 -7.83
CA ALA A 49 14.12 26.06 -8.64
C ALA A 49 15.30 25.53 -7.81
N GLU A 50 16.22 24.82 -8.45
CA GLU A 50 17.37 24.16 -7.80
C GLU A 50 18.14 25.09 -6.84
N VAL A 51 18.45 26.31 -7.28
CA VAL A 51 19.19 27.31 -6.43
C VAL A 51 18.46 27.61 -5.13
N ALA A 52 17.14 27.75 -5.17
CA ALA A 52 16.35 28.00 -3.98
C ALA A 52 16.29 26.78 -3.06
N GLN A 53 16.22 25.57 -3.63
CA GLN A 53 16.26 24.32 -2.87
C GLN A 53 17.63 24.11 -2.20
N LEU A 54 18.74 24.38 -2.90
CA LEU A 54 20.09 24.28 -2.33
C LEU A 54 20.30 25.28 -1.19
N ARG A 55 19.81 26.51 -1.32
CA ARG A 55 19.85 27.50 -0.23
C ARG A 55 19.09 26.98 1.00
N ARG A 56 17.83 26.54 0.81
CA ARG A 56 17.02 25.96 1.92
C ARG A 56 17.69 24.74 2.54
N PHE A 57 18.32 23.90 1.72
CA PHE A 57 19.06 22.74 2.24
C PHE A 57 20.21 23.20 3.15
N GLY A 58 20.99 24.22 2.76
CA GLY A 58 22.03 24.82 3.61
C GLY A 58 21.47 25.37 4.92
N GLU A 59 20.32 26.04 4.87
CA GLU A 59 19.64 26.63 6.04
C GLU A 59 19.21 25.54 7.06
N VAL A 60 18.72 24.37 6.58
CA VAL A 60 18.34 23.26 7.49
C VAL A 60 19.52 22.40 7.91
N LEU A 61 20.61 22.39 7.15
CA LEU A 61 21.84 21.68 7.47
C LEU A 61 22.64 22.38 8.57
N ALA A 62 22.75 23.71 8.51
CA ALA A 62 23.59 24.52 9.41
C ALA A 62 23.38 24.23 10.92
N PRO A 63 22.13 24.13 11.43
CA PRO A 63 21.90 23.81 12.86
C PRO A 63 22.33 22.40 13.30
N ALA A 64 22.52 21.48 12.35
CA ALA A 64 22.92 20.11 12.62
C ALA A 64 24.45 19.91 12.61
N LEU A 65 25.20 20.98 12.24
CA LEU A 65 26.67 20.98 12.19
C LEU A 65 27.26 21.49 13.51
N ASP A 66 28.52 21.12 13.76
CA ASP A 66 29.29 21.76 14.80
C ASP A 66 29.62 23.21 14.40
N PRO A 67 29.88 24.15 15.35
CA PRO A 67 30.12 25.56 15.06
C PRO A 67 31.24 25.81 14.04
N GLU A 68 32.27 24.95 14.04
CA GLU A 68 33.41 25.06 13.11
C GLU A 68 32.95 24.70 11.67
N ASP A 69 32.23 23.62 11.49
CA ASP A 69 31.69 23.21 10.20
C ASP A 69 30.61 24.16 9.70
N ALA A 70 29.74 24.65 10.60
CA ALA A 70 28.73 25.65 10.26
C ALA A 70 29.36 26.99 9.78
N ALA A 71 30.48 27.39 10.35
CA ALA A 71 31.22 28.58 9.93
C ALA A 71 31.85 28.47 8.53
N LEU A 72 32.14 27.23 8.09
CA LEU A 72 32.67 26.92 6.77
C LEU A 72 31.58 26.73 5.71
N LEU A 73 30.31 26.70 6.11
CA LEU A 73 29.19 26.48 5.22
C LEU A 73 29.01 27.67 4.26
N GLN A 74 29.36 27.43 3.00
CA GLN A 74 29.12 28.39 1.89
C GLN A 74 27.88 27.97 1.11
N PRO A 75 27.24 28.87 0.35
CA PRO A 75 26.19 28.50 -0.56
C PRO A 75 26.65 27.36 -1.50
N PHE A 76 25.86 26.28 -1.57
CA PHE A 76 26.21 25.16 -2.43
C PHE A 76 26.04 25.54 -3.90
N ALA A 77 27.04 25.22 -4.72
CA ALA A 77 27.00 25.45 -6.14
C ALA A 77 26.05 24.52 -6.88
N ASN A 78 25.91 23.30 -6.36
CA ASN A 78 25.04 22.23 -6.90
C ASN A 78 24.85 21.12 -5.84
N TRP A 79 23.99 20.14 -6.13
CA TRP A 79 23.73 19.03 -5.23
C TRP A 79 24.93 18.08 -5.02
N GLU A 80 25.81 17.94 -6.00
CA GLU A 80 27.04 17.14 -5.82
C GLU A 80 27.94 17.78 -4.75
N HIS A 81 28.11 19.10 -4.81
CA HIS A 81 28.85 19.84 -3.79
C HIS A 81 28.20 19.68 -2.40
N ALA A 82 26.88 19.82 -2.29
CA ALA A 82 26.15 19.67 -1.05
C ALA A 82 26.33 18.26 -0.43
N LEU A 83 26.15 17.21 -1.21
CA LEU A 83 26.28 15.84 -0.75
C LEU A 83 27.73 15.46 -0.40
N ASN A 84 28.73 15.96 -1.14
CA ASN A 84 30.14 15.77 -0.80
C ASN A 84 30.53 16.50 0.51
N PHE A 85 29.99 17.69 0.77
CA PHE A 85 30.15 18.38 2.03
C PHE A 85 29.59 17.53 3.19
N CYS A 86 28.36 17.01 3.06
CA CYS A 86 27.77 16.13 4.05
C CYS A 86 28.60 14.86 4.27
N ALA A 87 29.16 14.27 3.21
CA ALA A 87 30.03 13.12 3.32
C ALA A 87 31.36 13.43 4.04
N ALA A 88 31.90 14.63 3.86
CA ALA A 88 33.10 15.07 4.59
C ALA A 88 32.80 15.25 6.08
N THR A 89 31.72 15.94 6.42
CA THR A 89 31.25 16.15 7.81
C THR A 89 30.98 14.80 8.49
N ALA A 90 30.39 13.84 7.80
CA ALA A 90 30.06 12.51 8.33
C ALA A 90 31.30 11.65 8.67
N ARG A 91 32.53 12.11 8.39
CA ARG A 91 33.79 11.45 8.81
C ARG A 91 34.13 11.72 10.27
N THR A 92 33.73 12.87 10.77
CA THR A 92 33.99 13.31 12.15
C THR A 92 32.83 13.01 13.07
N ARG A 93 31.58 13.10 12.54
CA ARG A 93 30.37 12.88 13.31
C ARG A 93 29.30 12.18 12.44
N PRO A 94 28.64 11.13 12.95
CA PRO A 94 27.57 10.46 12.25
C PRO A 94 26.46 11.46 11.82
N LEU A 95 26.06 11.38 10.55
CA LEU A 95 25.08 12.30 9.96
C LEU A 95 23.96 11.51 9.25
N LEU A 96 22.72 11.81 9.63
CA LEU A 96 21.51 11.35 8.94
C LEU A 96 20.93 12.49 8.12
N ILE A 97 20.77 12.29 6.82
CA ILE A 97 20.09 13.22 5.91
C ILE A 97 18.82 12.57 5.40
N VAL A 98 17.70 13.17 5.71
CA VAL A 98 16.40 12.79 5.15
C VAL A 98 16.02 13.83 4.10
N ILE A 99 15.84 13.38 2.85
CA ILE A 99 15.29 14.16 1.75
C ILE A 99 13.89 13.63 1.47
N ASP A 100 12.89 14.32 2.01
CA ASP A 100 11.48 13.97 1.77
C ASP A 100 10.99 14.66 0.49
N GLU A 101 10.00 14.05 -0.17
CA GLU A 101 9.48 14.43 -1.48
C GLU A 101 10.58 14.63 -2.55
N VAL A 102 11.58 13.72 -2.55
CA VAL A 102 12.75 13.74 -3.44
C VAL A 102 12.40 13.85 -4.93
N THR A 103 11.20 13.46 -5.30
CA THR A 103 10.69 13.54 -6.68
C THR A 103 10.61 14.96 -7.20
N TYR A 104 10.47 15.98 -6.33
CA TYR A 104 10.60 17.38 -6.75
C TYR A 104 12.03 17.75 -7.12
N LEU A 105 13.04 17.20 -6.44
CA LEU A 105 14.44 17.37 -6.84
C LEU A 105 14.72 16.66 -8.18
N MET A 106 14.19 15.46 -8.36
CA MET A 106 14.34 14.72 -9.62
C MET A 106 13.70 15.46 -10.80
N GLY A 107 12.65 16.26 -10.55
CA GLY A 107 12.01 17.10 -11.56
C GLY A 107 12.70 18.44 -11.82
N SER A 108 13.30 19.06 -10.79
CA SER A 108 13.91 20.42 -10.88
C SER A 108 15.41 20.38 -11.16
N THR A 109 16.09 19.27 -10.84
CA THR A 109 17.53 19.09 -11.01
C THR A 109 17.81 17.99 -12.02
N THR A 110 18.32 18.35 -13.18
CA THR A 110 18.65 17.35 -14.21
C THR A 110 19.67 16.34 -13.69
N GLY A 111 19.30 15.05 -13.71
CA GLY A 111 20.19 13.97 -13.30
C GLY A 111 20.42 13.87 -11.80
N PHE A 112 19.53 14.37 -10.91
CA PHE A 112 19.69 14.29 -9.46
C PHE A 112 20.01 12.86 -8.98
N ALA A 113 19.32 11.85 -9.46
CA ALA A 113 19.61 10.44 -9.12
C ALA A 113 21.03 10.01 -9.52
N SER A 114 21.56 10.51 -10.66
CA SER A 114 22.94 10.26 -11.10
C SER A 114 23.96 11.01 -10.23
N ILE A 115 23.61 12.18 -9.71
CA ILE A 115 24.45 12.90 -8.74
C ILE A 115 24.58 12.07 -7.44
N VAL A 116 23.44 11.58 -6.91
CA VAL A 116 23.43 10.69 -5.74
C VAL A 116 24.27 9.44 -6.02
N GLN A 117 24.10 8.83 -7.18
CA GLN A 117 24.90 7.69 -7.62
C GLN A 117 26.40 7.99 -7.58
N THR A 118 26.82 9.10 -8.18
CA THR A 118 28.24 9.47 -8.29
C THR A 118 28.89 9.66 -6.90
N VAL A 119 28.17 10.36 -6.01
CA VAL A 119 28.65 10.55 -4.63
C VAL A 119 28.68 9.23 -3.89
N TRP A 120 27.61 8.42 -4.00
CA TRP A 120 27.52 7.12 -3.35
C TRP A 120 28.62 6.15 -3.76
N ASP A 121 28.87 6.00 -5.05
CA ASP A 121 29.90 5.10 -5.62
C ASP A 121 31.33 5.51 -5.19
N ARG A 122 31.50 6.78 -4.81
CA ARG A 122 32.76 7.31 -4.28
C ARG A 122 32.96 7.01 -2.80
N ILE A 123 31.91 7.04 -1.98
CA ILE A 123 32.04 6.92 -0.51
C ILE A 123 31.79 5.51 0.02
N ALA A 124 30.89 4.74 -0.59
CA ALA A 124 30.47 3.44 -0.08
C ALA A 124 31.63 2.39 -0.02
N PRO A 125 32.54 2.30 -0.99
CA PRO A 125 33.58 1.30 -1.00
C PRO A 125 34.82 1.66 -0.16
N LEU A 126 34.85 2.83 0.51
CA LEU A 126 36.03 3.27 1.25
C LEU A 126 36.21 2.43 2.53
N ALA A 127 37.46 2.04 2.84
CA ALA A 127 37.81 1.34 4.09
C ALA A 127 37.42 2.15 5.35
N ASN A 128 37.62 3.48 5.29
CA ASN A 128 37.20 4.45 6.30
C ASN A 128 36.02 5.28 5.76
N ALA A 129 34.95 4.60 5.39
CA ALA A 129 33.76 5.26 4.87
C ALA A 129 33.12 6.19 5.94
N PRO A 130 32.53 7.32 5.50
CA PRO A 130 31.85 8.24 6.42
C PRO A 130 30.61 7.57 7.03
N SER A 131 30.28 7.92 8.26
CA SER A 131 29.05 7.48 8.92
C SER A 131 27.85 8.31 8.43
N LEU A 132 27.56 8.22 7.13
CA LEU A 132 26.51 8.96 6.43
C LEU A 132 25.34 8.07 6.09
N VAL A 133 24.15 8.45 6.56
CA VAL A 133 22.89 7.84 6.18
C VAL A 133 22.11 8.84 5.31
N ILE A 134 21.78 8.45 4.09
CA ILE A 134 20.92 9.23 3.18
C ILE A 134 19.61 8.48 3.02
N VAL A 135 18.51 9.13 3.38
CA VAL A 135 17.15 8.63 3.15
C VAL A 135 16.49 9.45 2.06
N LEU A 136 16.19 8.83 0.93
CA LEU A 136 15.43 9.43 -0.17
C LEU A 136 14.00 8.97 -0.07
N ALA A 137 13.06 9.87 0.23
CA ALA A 137 11.66 9.54 0.36
C ALA A 137 10.80 10.28 -0.66
N GLY A 138 9.74 9.63 -1.14
CA GLY A 138 8.82 10.27 -2.07
C GLY A 138 7.54 9.48 -2.34
N SER A 139 6.52 10.21 -2.82
CA SER A 139 5.19 9.69 -3.09
C SER A 139 4.95 9.32 -4.56
N ALA A 140 5.75 9.84 -5.50
CA ALA A 140 5.68 9.45 -6.91
C ALA A 140 6.40 8.13 -7.16
N THR A 141 5.78 7.03 -6.74
CA THR A 141 6.36 5.68 -6.76
C THR A 141 6.91 5.27 -8.13
N ALA A 142 6.24 5.63 -9.23
CA ALA A 142 6.72 5.31 -10.58
C ALA A 142 8.11 5.92 -10.88
N MET A 143 8.30 7.20 -10.53
CA MET A 143 9.58 7.90 -10.76
C MET A 143 10.71 7.28 -9.92
N ILE A 144 10.42 6.91 -8.67
CA ILE A 144 11.39 6.25 -7.79
C ILE A 144 11.72 4.85 -8.31
N GLU A 145 10.71 4.06 -8.69
CA GLU A 145 10.92 2.72 -9.25
C GLU A 145 11.73 2.76 -10.57
N ASP A 146 11.54 3.78 -11.40
CA ASP A 146 12.34 3.97 -12.62
C ASP A 146 13.82 4.19 -12.28
N THR A 147 14.14 4.95 -11.19
CA THR A 147 15.54 5.12 -10.77
C THR A 147 16.17 3.84 -10.20
N LEU A 148 15.35 2.94 -9.62
CA LEU A 148 15.77 1.66 -9.06
C LEU A 148 15.79 0.53 -10.11
N SER A 149 15.21 0.73 -11.30
CA SER A 149 15.18 -0.25 -12.38
C SER A 149 16.57 -0.54 -12.94
N TYR A 150 16.71 -1.61 -13.74
CA TYR A 150 17.99 -2.03 -14.33
C TYR A 150 18.73 -0.91 -15.07
N SER A 151 18.02 -0.03 -15.75
CA SER A 151 18.57 1.14 -16.45
C SER A 151 18.64 2.40 -15.58
N GLY A 152 18.14 2.34 -14.35
CA GLY A 152 18.08 3.48 -13.45
C GLY A 152 19.40 3.77 -12.74
N ALA A 153 19.63 5.03 -12.42
CA ALA A 153 20.88 5.48 -11.80
C ALA A 153 21.15 4.85 -10.42
N LEU A 154 20.10 4.50 -9.67
CA LEU A 154 20.23 3.90 -8.35
C LEU A 154 20.10 2.36 -8.34
N TYR A 155 20.18 1.71 -9.51
CA TYR A 155 20.13 0.26 -9.58
C TYR A 155 21.20 -0.40 -8.69
N GLN A 156 20.79 -1.31 -7.81
CA GLN A 156 21.66 -2.04 -6.86
C GLN A 156 22.51 -1.17 -5.91
N ARG A 157 22.19 0.12 -5.73
CA ARG A 157 22.96 1.02 -4.85
C ARG A 157 22.34 1.22 -3.46
N PRO A 158 21.02 1.31 -3.32
CA PRO A 158 20.45 1.41 -1.98
C PRO A 158 20.79 0.19 -1.14
N THR A 159 21.21 0.43 0.09
CA THR A 159 21.41 -0.61 1.09
C THR A 159 20.09 -1.17 1.57
N GLN A 160 19.03 -0.35 1.49
CA GLN A 160 17.67 -0.77 1.76
C GLN A 160 16.66 0.00 0.91
N VAL A 161 15.65 -0.72 0.42
CA VAL A 161 14.47 -0.16 -0.24
C VAL A 161 13.24 -0.53 0.59
N ILE A 162 12.55 0.48 1.12
CA ILE A 162 11.34 0.32 1.93
C ILE A 162 10.15 0.83 1.11
N ARG A 163 9.19 -0.05 0.86
CA ARG A 163 7.94 0.30 0.20
C ARG A 163 6.83 0.28 1.23
N LEU A 164 6.39 1.47 1.65
CA LEU A 164 5.23 1.58 2.52
C LEU A 164 3.96 1.35 1.72
N SER A 165 3.17 0.42 2.19
CA SER A 165 1.81 0.20 1.72
C SER A 165 0.82 0.77 2.73
N PRO A 166 -0.43 1.03 2.33
CA PRO A 166 -1.51 1.24 3.28
C PRO A 166 -1.58 0.08 4.27
N PHE A 167 -2.06 0.32 5.48
CA PHE A 167 -2.23 -0.73 6.49
C PHE A 167 -3.11 -1.87 5.98
N THR A 168 -2.80 -3.09 6.39
CA THR A 168 -3.76 -4.20 6.35
C THR A 168 -4.90 -3.95 7.34
N ALA A 169 -5.99 -4.72 7.26
CA ALA A 169 -7.09 -4.57 8.20
C ALA A 169 -6.64 -4.79 9.67
N ALA A 170 -5.75 -5.75 9.92
CA ALA A 170 -5.20 -6.02 11.26
C ALA A 170 -4.29 -4.89 11.75
N GLU A 171 -3.45 -4.31 10.88
CA GLU A 171 -2.62 -3.15 11.22
C GLU A 171 -3.48 -1.90 11.49
N ALA A 172 -4.52 -1.67 10.67
CA ALA A 172 -5.48 -0.59 10.90
C ALA A 172 -6.23 -0.76 12.22
N TYR A 173 -6.59 -1.99 12.58
CA TYR A 173 -7.21 -2.32 13.86
C TYR A 173 -6.32 -1.93 15.05
N ALA A 174 -5.05 -2.30 14.98
CA ALA A 174 -4.08 -1.93 16.00
C ALA A 174 -3.84 -0.41 16.05
N TYR A 175 -3.76 0.24 14.89
CA TYR A 175 -3.56 1.68 14.77
C TYR A 175 -4.72 2.49 15.37
N CYS A 176 -5.96 2.08 15.11
CA CYS A 176 -7.17 2.75 15.63
C CYS A 176 -7.48 2.43 17.10
N GLY A 177 -6.59 1.75 17.83
CA GLY A 177 -6.80 1.44 19.25
C GLY A 177 -7.78 0.29 19.51
N ARG A 178 -7.96 -0.57 18.51
CA ARG A 178 -8.82 -1.77 18.58
C ARG A 178 -10.29 -1.47 18.86
N PRO A 179 -10.98 -0.74 17.99
CA PRO A 179 -12.41 -0.49 18.13
C PRO A 179 -13.23 -1.78 18.00
N GLU A 180 -14.57 -1.69 17.99
CA GLU A 180 -15.40 -2.83 17.65
C GLU A 180 -14.99 -3.42 16.27
N PRO A 181 -14.71 -4.73 16.15
CA PRO A 181 -14.17 -5.34 14.92
C PRO A 181 -15.01 -5.08 13.66
N GLU A 182 -16.34 -5.12 13.77
CA GLU A 182 -17.21 -4.82 12.62
C GLU A 182 -17.08 -3.35 12.20
N ALA A 183 -17.03 -2.43 13.15
CA ALA A 183 -16.87 -0.99 12.88
C ALA A 183 -15.51 -0.71 12.21
N LEU A 184 -14.46 -1.46 12.56
CA LEU A 184 -13.20 -1.35 11.84
C LEU A 184 -13.33 -1.78 10.38
N PHE A 185 -13.99 -2.89 10.07
CA PHE A 185 -14.19 -3.31 8.69
C PHE A 185 -14.97 -2.29 7.87
N GLU A 186 -15.96 -1.62 8.48
CA GLU A 186 -16.69 -0.52 7.87
C GLU A 186 -15.78 0.68 7.58
N ALA A 187 -14.98 1.10 8.57
CA ALA A 187 -13.98 2.16 8.39
C ALA A 187 -12.96 1.80 7.30
N TYR A 188 -12.40 0.60 7.36
CA TYR A 188 -11.39 0.12 6.43
C TYR A 188 -11.93 0.00 5.00
N ALA A 189 -13.19 -0.36 4.81
CA ALA A 189 -13.82 -0.46 3.50
C ALA A 189 -13.93 0.90 2.79
N ALA A 190 -14.12 2.00 3.54
CA ALA A 190 -14.17 3.36 3.01
C ALA A 190 -12.79 4.03 2.97
N CYS A 191 -12.04 3.94 4.07
CA CYS A 191 -10.77 4.64 4.27
C CYS A 191 -9.57 3.93 3.65
N GLY A 192 -9.69 2.61 3.38
CA GLY A 192 -8.52 1.77 3.15
C GLY A 192 -7.61 1.78 4.38
N GLY A 193 -6.34 1.43 4.17
CA GLY A 193 -5.35 1.46 5.24
C GLY A 193 -4.59 2.79 5.36
N TYR A 194 -5.21 3.92 5.02
CA TYR A 194 -4.56 5.23 5.07
C TYR A 194 -4.74 5.89 6.44
N PRO A 195 -3.65 6.15 7.20
CA PRO A 195 -3.75 6.76 8.53
C PRO A 195 -4.61 8.02 8.56
N LEU A 196 -4.40 8.95 7.61
CA LEU A 196 -5.16 10.20 7.57
C LEU A 196 -6.68 9.99 7.43
N HIS A 197 -7.09 9.00 6.65
CA HIS A 197 -8.51 8.69 6.48
C HIS A 197 -9.07 8.00 7.71
N LEU A 198 -8.29 7.08 8.31
CA LEU A 198 -8.67 6.38 9.55
C LEU A 198 -8.78 7.34 10.74
N ASP A 199 -7.89 8.34 10.84
CA ASP A 199 -7.95 9.38 11.88
C ASP A 199 -9.19 10.28 11.76
N ALA A 200 -9.71 10.44 10.54
CA ALA A 200 -10.93 11.22 10.30
C ALA A 200 -12.22 10.43 10.57
N TRP A 201 -12.13 9.10 10.67
CA TRP A 201 -13.29 8.25 10.94
C TRP A 201 -13.64 8.24 12.43
N ASP A 202 -14.86 8.61 12.79
CA ASP A 202 -15.35 8.62 14.17
C ASP A 202 -16.00 7.26 14.51
N PHE A 203 -15.33 6.45 15.30
CA PHE A 203 -15.86 5.16 15.80
C PHE A 203 -17.01 5.30 16.79
N GLY A 204 -17.33 6.51 17.25
CA GLY A 204 -18.52 6.81 18.03
C GLY A 204 -19.79 7.00 17.21
N GLN A 205 -19.66 7.11 15.88
CA GLN A 205 -20.76 7.28 14.92
C GLN A 205 -20.98 6.01 14.09
N SER A 206 -22.16 5.90 13.50
CA SER A 206 -22.44 4.83 12.52
C SER A 206 -21.63 5.01 11.24
N ALA A 207 -21.41 3.92 10.49
CA ALA A 207 -20.78 3.98 9.18
C ALA A 207 -21.50 4.94 8.22
N ARG A 208 -22.83 5.01 8.28
CA ARG A 208 -23.63 5.92 7.45
C ARG A 208 -23.34 7.39 7.76
N GLU A 209 -23.24 7.76 9.04
CA GLU A 209 -22.93 9.14 9.46
C GLU A 209 -21.52 9.53 9.02
N ASN A 210 -20.52 8.66 9.21
CA ASN A 210 -19.17 8.87 8.71
C ASN A 210 -19.13 9.02 7.19
N LEU A 211 -19.81 8.15 6.45
CA LEU A 211 -19.87 8.23 4.98
C LEU A 211 -20.53 9.54 4.51
N LEU A 212 -21.58 10.01 5.17
CA LEU A 212 -22.21 11.29 4.86
C LEU A 212 -21.26 12.45 5.10
N GLN A 213 -20.54 12.46 6.22
CA GLN A 213 -19.61 13.51 6.57
C GLN A 213 -18.37 13.54 5.69
N LEU A 214 -17.73 12.39 5.47
CA LEU A 214 -16.42 12.29 4.84
C LEU A 214 -16.47 12.12 3.32
N ALA A 215 -17.56 11.54 2.79
CA ALA A 215 -17.71 11.21 1.38
C ALA A 215 -18.95 11.83 0.73
N GLY A 216 -20.04 12.03 1.47
CA GLY A 216 -21.31 12.56 1.00
C GLY A 216 -21.48 14.06 1.18
N SER A 217 -20.47 14.78 1.69
CA SER A 217 -20.50 16.23 1.87
C SER A 217 -19.61 16.93 0.85
N PRO A 218 -19.97 18.12 0.34
CA PRO A 218 -19.09 18.94 -0.48
C PRO A 218 -17.76 19.19 0.24
N GLY A 219 -16.64 18.96 -0.46
CA GLY A 219 -15.30 19.09 0.12
C GLY A 219 -14.95 18.00 1.13
N GLY A 220 -15.72 16.92 1.23
CA GLY A 220 -15.45 15.80 2.14
C GLY A 220 -14.10 15.14 1.85
N LEU A 221 -13.36 14.75 2.90
CA LEU A 221 -12.00 14.24 2.78
C LEU A 221 -11.91 13.03 1.84
N LEU A 222 -12.83 12.07 1.97
CA LEU A 222 -12.83 10.87 1.12
C LEU A 222 -13.37 11.18 -0.29
N LEU A 223 -14.10 12.27 -0.52
CA LEU A 223 -14.51 12.70 -1.84
C LEU A 223 -13.34 13.34 -2.59
N GLU A 224 -12.69 14.33 -1.98
CA GLU A 224 -11.69 15.19 -2.61
C GLU A 224 -10.36 14.48 -2.87
N ASP A 225 -9.95 13.59 -1.98
CA ASP A 225 -8.60 13.02 -2.03
C ASP A 225 -8.33 12.20 -3.30
N ALA A 226 -9.31 11.43 -3.75
CA ALA A 226 -9.19 10.66 -4.98
C ALA A 226 -9.31 11.54 -6.24
N VAL A 227 -10.12 12.62 -6.21
CA VAL A 227 -10.15 13.62 -7.30
C VAL A 227 -8.75 14.19 -7.50
N ILE A 228 -8.12 14.67 -6.42
CA ILE A 228 -6.75 15.21 -6.48
C ILE A 228 -5.74 14.17 -6.96
N LEU A 229 -5.91 12.91 -6.56
CA LEU A 229 -5.03 11.82 -7.00
C LEU A 229 -5.17 11.58 -8.50
N LEU A 230 -6.39 11.43 -9.00
CA LEU A 230 -6.69 11.12 -10.40
C LEU A 230 -6.29 12.26 -11.34
N ASP A 231 -6.50 13.51 -10.94
CA ASP A 231 -6.10 14.71 -11.70
C ASP A 231 -4.58 14.82 -11.89
N ARG A 232 -3.81 14.26 -10.97
CA ARG A 232 -2.34 14.26 -11.05
C ARG A 232 -1.77 13.10 -11.87
N LEU A 233 -2.58 12.10 -12.17
CA LEU A 233 -2.17 11.01 -13.03
C LEU A 233 -2.26 11.41 -14.49
N PRO A 234 -1.36 10.91 -15.37
CA PRO A 234 -1.55 11.00 -16.80
C PRO A 234 -2.92 10.45 -17.22
N ASP A 235 -3.60 11.13 -18.16
CA ASP A 235 -4.94 10.77 -18.63
C ASP A 235 -5.12 9.26 -18.93
N PRO A 236 -4.22 8.56 -19.65
CA PRO A 236 -4.41 7.14 -19.88
C PRO A 236 -4.43 6.29 -18.60
N GLN A 237 -3.72 6.72 -17.53
CA GLN A 237 -3.68 5.98 -16.26
C GLN A 237 -4.97 6.17 -15.47
N SER A 238 -5.46 7.41 -15.32
CA SER A 238 -6.73 7.66 -14.64
C SER A 238 -7.90 6.97 -15.31
N ARG A 239 -7.96 6.97 -16.66
CA ARG A 239 -8.99 6.22 -17.42
C ARG A 239 -8.89 4.70 -17.21
N ILE A 240 -7.69 4.12 -17.11
CA ILE A 240 -7.51 2.70 -16.78
C ILE A 240 -8.06 2.39 -15.40
N LEU A 241 -7.75 3.23 -14.39
CA LEU A 241 -8.26 3.03 -13.04
C LEU A 241 -9.78 3.08 -12.99
N LEU A 242 -10.40 4.07 -13.65
CA LEU A 242 -11.85 4.18 -13.72
C LEU A 242 -12.47 2.95 -14.42
N ALA A 243 -11.95 2.54 -15.58
CA ALA A 243 -12.44 1.37 -16.30
C ALA A 243 -12.38 0.09 -15.45
N ILE A 244 -11.23 -0.16 -14.77
CA ILE A 244 -11.08 -1.33 -13.90
C ILE A 244 -12.00 -1.25 -12.68
N GLY A 245 -12.11 -0.09 -12.05
CA GLY A 245 -12.98 0.13 -10.90
C GLY A 245 -14.45 -0.08 -11.22
N GLN A 246 -14.87 0.28 -12.43
CA GLN A 246 -16.21 0.04 -12.98
C GLN A 246 -16.44 -1.41 -13.48
N GLY A 247 -15.49 -2.33 -13.26
CA GLY A 247 -15.65 -3.77 -13.49
C GLY A 247 -15.00 -4.31 -14.76
N ARG A 248 -14.25 -3.51 -15.54
CA ARG A 248 -13.50 -4.01 -16.71
C ARG A 248 -12.25 -4.76 -16.20
N SER A 249 -12.31 -6.05 -16.15
CA SER A 249 -11.24 -6.87 -15.56
C SER A 249 -10.25 -7.45 -16.58
N ARG A 250 -10.67 -7.56 -17.85
CA ARG A 250 -9.83 -8.16 -18.90
C ARG A 250 -9.12 -7.07 -19.70
N ARG A 251 -7.91 -7.38 -20.16
CA ARG A 251 -7.10 -6.47 -20.99
C ARG A 251 -7.86 -5.93 -22.20
N SER A 252 -8.64 -6.79 -22.88
CA SER A 252 -9.43 -6.38 -24.03
C SER A 252 -10.55 -5.40 -23.66
N GLU A 253 -11.20 -5.60 -22.53
CA GLU A 253 -12.25 -4.72 -22.03
C GLU A 253 -11.70 -3.35 -21.69
N ILE A 254 -10.56 -3.30 -20.98
CA ILE A 254 -9.85 -2.07 -20.64
C ILE A 254 -9.36 -1.35 -21.90
N ALA A 255 -8.82 -2.08 -22.89
CA ALA A 255 -8.35 -1.50 -24.14
C ALA A 255 -9.48 -0.86 -24.96
N ASN A 256 -10.68 -1.41 -24.91
CA ASN A 256 -11.86 -0.83 -25.58
C ASN A 256 -12.27 0.52 -24.98
N GLU A 257 -12.08 0.71 -23.67
CA GLU A 257 -12.40 1.99 -22.99
C GLU A 257 -11.29 3.05 -23.14
N VAL A 258 -10.03 2.62 -23.11
CA VAL A 258 -8.88 3.54 -23.03
C VAL A 258 -8.18 3.74 -24.37
N GLY A 259 -8.37 2.81 -25.32
CA GLY A 259 -7.72 2.81 -26.63
C GLY A 259 -6.51 1.87 -26.72
N SER A 260 -5.94 1.76 -27.92
CA SER A 260 -4.99 0.70 -28.27
C SER A 260 -3.58 0.79 -27.61
N ARG A 261 -3.20 1.93 -27.03
CA ARG A 261 -1.89 2.11 -26.36
C ARG A 261 -1.91 1.79 -24.89
N LEU A 262 -2.45 0.64 -24.53
CA LEU A 262 -2.68 0.24 -23.13
C LEU A 262 -1.40 -0.19 -22.38
N GLU A 263 -0.38 -0.72 -23.05
CA GLU A 263 0.73 -1.45 -22.41
C GLU A 263 1.48 -0.62 -21.36
N ARG A 264 2.09 0.48 -21.78
CA ARG A 264 2.87 1.32 -20.86
C ARG A 264 2.06 1.93 -19.72
N PRO A 265 0.88 2.52 -19.97
CA PRO A 265 0.04 3.04 -18.88
C PRO A 265 -0.41 1.96 -17.90
N LEU A 266 -0.80 0.77 -18.36
CA LEU A 266 -1.20 -0.33 -17.48
C LEU A 266 -0.02 -0.85 -16.67
N ASP A 267 1.16 -1.02 -17.28
CA ASP A 267 2.37 -1.38 -16.55
C ASP A 267 2.75 -0.34 -15.49
N SER A 268 2.52 0.94 -15.76
CA SER A 268 2.70 1.99 -14.77
C SER A 268 1.72 1.83 -13.59
N CYS A 269 0.44 1.59 -13.85
CA CYS A 269 -0.56 1.34 -12.80
C CYS A 269 -0.22 0.09 -11.95
N LEU A 270 0.35 -0.95 -12.57
CA LEU A 270 0.82 -2.14 -11.86
C LEU A 270 2.04 -1.84 -10.99
N ARG A 271 3.03 -1.09 -11.50
CA ARG A 271 4.24 -0.72 -10.75
C ARG A 271 3.96 0.23 -9.60
N THR A 272 2.99 1.12 -9.74
CA THR A 272 2.57 2.04 -8.67
C THR A 272 1.71 1.36 -7.60
N GLY A 273 1.25 0.13 -7.83
CA GLY A 273 0.42 -0.61 -6.88
C GLY A 273 -1.07 -0.20 -6.88
N PHE A 274 -1.52 0.68 -7.79
CA PHE A 274 -2.94 1.00 -7.91
C PHE A 274 -3.75 -0.17 -8.50
N VAL A 275 -3.13 -0.96 -9.35
CA VAL A 275 -3.73 -2.13 -9.99
C VAL A 275 -2.93 -3.37 -9.64
N CYS A 276 -3.59 -4.46 -9.37
CA CYS A 276 -3.00 -5.79 -9.31
C CYS A 276 -3.50 -6.66 -10.47
N ALA A 277 -2.61 -7.54 -10.95
CA ALA A 277 -2.94 -8.55 -11.94
C ALA A 277 -3.15 -9.89 -11.22
N ILE A 278 -4.36 -10.41 -11.29
CA ILE A 278 -4.79 -11.63 -10.63
C ILE A 278 -5.03 -12.77 -11.60
N LYS A 279 -4.87 -13.97 -11.15
CA LYS A 279 -5.22 -15.23 -11.82
C LYS A 279 -5.52 -16.28 -10.77
N PRO A 280 -6.32 -17.32 -11.07
CA PRO A 280 -6.55 -18.37 -10.10
C PRO A 280 -5.22 -18.95 -9.59
N ILE A 281 -5.08 -19.13 -8.27
CA ILE A 281 -3.87 -19.75 -7.70
C ILE A 281 -3.63 -21.13 -8.34
N GLY A 282 -2.37 -21.53 -8.53
CA GLY A 282 -2.00 -22.75 -9.22
C GLY A 282 -2.10 -22.72 -10.75
N SER A 283 -2.62 -21.62 -11.33
CA SER A 283 -2.72 -21.48 -12.79
C SER A 283 -1.35 -21.42 -13.47
N PRO A 284 -1.22 -21.96 -14.71
CA PRO A 284 0.01 -21.84 -15.48
C PRO A 284 0.50 -20.39 -15.61
N ARG A 285 1.83 -20.20 -15.75
CA ARG A 285 2.42 -18.86 -15.88
C ARG A 285 1.81 -18.04 -17.04
N LYS A 286 1.39 -18.70 -18.12
CA LYS A 286 0.76 -18.09 -19.31
C LYS A 286 -0.76 -17.92 -19.20
N ALA A 287 -1.39 -18.25 -18.06
CA ALA A 287 -2.82 -18.08 -17.88
C ALA A 287 -3.24 -16.61 -18.05
N ARG A 288 -4.46 -16.40 -18.57
CA ARG A 288 -5.01 -15.05 -18.75
C ARG A 288 -5.14 -14.38 -17.39
N ARG A 289 -4.66 -13.14 -17.32
CA ARG A 289 -4.76 -12.30 -16.12
C ARG A 289 -6.04 -11.48 -16.17
N GLN A 290 -6.58 -11.24 -15.01
CA GLN A 290 -7.57 -10.20 -14.75
C GLN A 290 -6.90 -9.06 -13.99
N TYR A 291 -7.48 -7.88 -14.06
CA TYR A 291 -6.95 -6.68 -13.41
C TYR A 291 -7.99 -6.15 -12.44
N ARG A 292 -7.53 -5.73 -11.27
CA ARG A 292 -8.36 -5.21 -10.19
C ARG A 292 -7.69 -4.01 -9.56
N ILE A 293 -8.48 -3.05 -9.06
CA ILE A 293 -7.95 -1.98 -8.20
C ILE A 293 -7.44 -2.64 -6.91
N ALA A 294 -6.16 -2.48 -6.64
CA ALA A 294 -5.51 -3.04 -5.45
C ALA A 294 -5.78 -2.20 -4.21
N ASP A 295 -5.85 -0.89 -4.39
CA ASP A 295 -6.09 0.08 -3.31
C ASP A 295 -7.56 0.06 -2.87
N THR A 296 -7.81 -0.23 -1.59
CA THR A 296 -9.16 -0.38 -1.03
C THR A 296 -9.94 0.93 -1.05
N TYR A 297 -9.29 2.06 -0.69
CA TYR A 297 -9.92 3.38 -0.73
C TYR A 297 -10.26 3.81 -2.16
N LEU A 298 -9.32 3.66 -3.09
CA LEU A 298 -9.56 4.01 -4.49
C LEU A 298 -10.65 3.14 -5.11
N ARG A 299 -10.73 1.86 -4.75
CA ARG A 299 -11.81 0.95 -5.15
C ARG A 299 -13.16 1.41 -4.63
N PHE A 300 -13.26 1.81 -3.35
CA PHE A 300 -14.44 2.41 -2.75
C PHE A 300 -14.86 3.66 -3.52
N TRP A 301 -13.93 4.59 -3.72
CA TRP A 301 -14.21 5.86 -4.38
C TRP A 301 -14.72 5.68 -5.82
N ILE A 302 -14.03 4.85 -6.64
CA ILE A 302 -14.42 4.64 -8.04
C ILE A 302 -15.80 3.98 -8.15
N ARG A 303 -16.09 3.00 -7.29
CA ARG A 303 -17.36 2.25 -7.37
C ARG A 303 -18.56 3.01 -6.83
N ILE A 304 -18.35 3.88 -5.86
CA ILE A 304 -19.44 4.48 -5.09
C ILE A 304 -19.58 5.97 -5.36
N LEU A 305 -18.47 6.69 -5.53
CA LEU A 305 -18.48 8.15 -5.58
C LEU A 305 -18.21 8.72 -6.98
N ALA A 306 -17.37 8.07 -7.80
CA ALA A 306 -16.85 8.64 -9.05
C ALA A 306 -17.92 9.21 -9.98
N ASP A 307 -19.01 8.47 -10.22
CA ASP A 307 -20.09 8.89 -11.09
C ASP A 307 -21.04 9.91 -10.43
N HIS A 308 -20.81 10.24 -9.17
CA HIS A 308 -21.72 11.06 -8.35
C HIS A 308 -21.08 12.34 -7.79
N VAL A 309 -19.79 12.62 -8.09
CA VAL A 309 -19.06 13.77 -7.55
C VAL A 309 -19.86 15.08 -7.71
N GLN A 310 -20.35 15.39 -8.91
CA GLN A 310 -21.11 16.60 -9.16
C GLN A 310 -22.42 16.69 -8.36
N ARG A 311 -23.09 15.56 -8.12
CA ARG A 311 -24.31 15.52 -7.31
C ARG A 311 -23.99 15.78 -5.83
N ILE A 312 -22.91 15.20 -5.34
CA ILE A 312 -22.45 15.40 -3.95
C ILE A 312 -22.06 16.86 -3.73
N GLU A 313 -21.28 17.43 -4.65
CA GLU A 313 -20.92 18.86 -4.62
C GLU A 313 -22.15 19.77 -4.71
N GLY A 314 -23.21 19.33 -5.39
CA GLY A 314 -24.53 19.98 -5.43
C GLY A 314 -25.39 19.78 -4.18
N GLY A 315 -24.88 19.14 -3.11
CA GLY A 315 -25.60 18.92 -1.84
C GLY A 315 -26.53 17.71 -1.82
N GLN A 316 -26.44 16.79 -2.78
CA GLN A 316 -27.27 15.57 -2.88
C GLN A 316 -26.57 14.33 -2.30
N GLY A 317 -25.59 14.49 -1.42
CA GLY A 317 -24.79 13.37 -0.92
C GLY A 317 -25.58 12.34 -0.13
N GLU A 318 -26.60 12.74 0.64
CA GLU A 318 -27.45 11.81 1.37
C GLU A 318 -28.20 10.85 0.44
N GLU A 319 -28.72 11.35 -0.69
CA GLU A 319 -29.37 10.54 -1.71
C GLU A 319 -28.37 9.58 -2.38
N VAL A 320 -27.15 10.06 -2.67
CA VAL A 320 -26.09 9.24 -3.26
C VAL A 320 -25.71 8.10 -2.32
N ILE A 321 -25.37 8.37 -1.06
CA ILE A 321 -25.01 7.34 -0.08
C ILE A 321 -26.12 6.33 0.14
N SER A 322 -27.37 6.77 0.09
CA SER A 322 -28.53 5.87 0.22
C SER A 322 -28.70 4.99 -1.03
N HIS A 323 -28.51 5.57 -2.22
CA HIS A 323 -28.68 4.88 -3.50
C HIS A 323 -27.59 3.83 -3.75
N THR A 324 -26.35 4.11 -3.33
CA THR A 324 -25.17 3.24 -3.52
C THR A 324 -24.99 2.21 -2.40
N HIS A 325 -26.05 1.92 -1.62
CA HIS A 325 -25.96 0.94 -0.53
C HIS A 325 -25.58 -0.46 -1.01
N GLY A 326 -26.02 -0.89 -2.20
CA GLY A 326 -25.67 -2.19 -2.77
C GLY A 326 -24.17 -2.30 -3.07
N GLU A 327 -23.59 -1.28 -3.67
CA GLU A 327 -22.15 -1.16 -3.97
C GLU A 327 -21.32 -1.12 -2.68
N TRP A 328 -21.86 -0.45 -1.65
CA TRP A 328 -21.25 -0.45 -0.33
C TRP A 328 -21.18 -1.85 0.30
N GLN A 329 -22.27 -2.64 0.25
CA GLN A 329 -22.27 -4.03 0.74
C GLN A 329 -21.29 -4.91 -0.04
N ASN A 330 -21.19 -4.74 -1.36
CA ASN A 330 -20.22 -5.44 -2.20
C ASN A 330 -18.77 -5.03 -1.86
N GLN A 331 -18.53 -3.76 -1.53
CA GLN A 331 -17.21 -3.29 -1.08
C GLN A 331 -16.81 -3.94 0.25
N LEU A 332 -17.73 -4.00 1.22
CA LEU A 332 -17.52 -4.68 2.50
C LEU A 332 -17.22 -6.17 2.31
N GLY A 333 -17.97 -6.86 1.46
CA GLY A 333 -17.72 -8.27 1.11
C GLY A 333 -16.31 -8.47 0.57
N SER A 334 -15.92 -7.65 -0.42
CA SER A 334 -14.58 -7.74 -1.03
C SER A 334 -13.44 -7.48 -0.05
N VAL A 335 -13.63 -6.56 0.90
CA VAL A 335 -12.66 -6.28 1.98
C VAL A 335 -12.57 -7.45 2.95
N PHE A 336 -13.69 -8.04 3.29
CA PHE A 336 -13.75 -9.18 4.20
C PHE A 336 -13.09 -10.43 3.60
N GLU A 337 -13.31 -10.71 2.30
CA GLU A 337 -12.61 -11.76 1.55
C GLU A 337 -11.09 -11.53 1.53
N GLN A 338 -10.64 -10.29 1.33
CA GLN A 338 -9.22 -9.95 1.38
C GLN A 338 -8.65 -10.21 2.77
N ALA A 339 -9.32 -9.76 3.83
CA ALA A 339 -8.89 -9.99 5.20
C ALA A 339 -8.89 -11.49 5.58
N ALA A 340 -9.81 -12.29 5.02
CA ALA A 340 -9.81 -13.74 5.20
C ALA A 340 -8.54 -14.39 4.60
N ARG A 341 -8.09 -13.94 3.42
CA ARG A 341 -6.82 -14.39 2.83
C ARG A 341 -5.62 -13.98 3.69
N GLU A 342 -5.59 -12.73 4.17
CA GLU A 342 -4.53 -12.23 5.05
C GLU A 342 -4.47 -13.02 6.37
N HIS A 343 -5.64 -13.31 6.96
CA HIS A 343 -5.74 -14.15 8.16
C HIS A 343 -5.27 -15.59 7.88
N ALA A 344 -5.68 -16.21 6.77
CA ALA A 344 -5.23 -17.54 6.38
C ALA A 344 -3.69 -17.61 6.22
N ILE A 345 -3.05 -16.55 5.67
CA ILE A 345 -1.59 -16.43 5.64
C ILE A 345 -1.02 -16.35 7.07
N GLY A 346 -1.68 -15.66 7.97
CA GLY A 346 -1.35 -15.63 9.41
C GLY A 346 -1.40 -17.03 10.04
N LEU A 347 -2.46 -17.80 9.74
CA LEU A 347 -2.61 -19.19 10.21
C LEU A 347 -1.50 -20.12 9.69
N VAL A 348 -1.03 -19.91 8.46
CA VAL A 348 0.15 -20.63 7.93
C VAL A 348 1.42 -20.25 8.70
N ARG A 349 1.63 -18.96 8.97
CA ARG A 349 2.82 -18.47 9.71
C ARG A 349 2.85 -18.94 11.15
N SER A 350 1.70 -19.05 11.81
CA SER A 350 1.57 -19.55 13.18
C SER A 350 1.58 -21.09 13.29
N GLY A 351 1.59 -21.82 12.16
CA GLY A 351 1.59 -23.28 12.14
C GLY A 351 0.24 -23.93 12.38
N VAL A 352 -0.86 -23.17 12.43
CA VAL A 352 -2.23 -23.72 12.47
C VAL A 352 -2.58 -24.38 11.13
N LEU A 353 -2.14 -23.79 10.02
CA LEU A 353 -2.20 -24.41 8.70
C LEU A 353 -0.79 -24.90 8.29
N PRO A 354 -0.70 -25.88 7.38
CA PRO A 354 0.58 -26.47 6.98
C PRO A 354 1.57 -25.39 6.48
N THR A 355 2.78 -25.38 7.02
CA THR A 355 3.84 -24.45 6.64
C THR A 355 4.20 -24.61 5.15
N GLY A 356 4.41 -23.49 4.46
CA GLY A 356 4.69 -23.49 3.02
C GLY A 356 3.44 -23.47 2.13
N THR A 357 2.23 -23.48 2.71
CA THR A 357 0.99 -23.33 1.96
C THR A 357 0.92 -21.91 1.34
N LEU A 358 0.72 -21.87 0.03
CA LEU A 358 0.43 -20.64 -0.70
C LEU A 358 -1.07 -20.35 -0.64
N ILE A 359 -1.45 -19.17 -0.21
CA ILE A 359 -2.85 -18.75 -0.08
C ILE A 359 -3.17 -17.69 -1.12
N ASP A 360 -4.25 -17.87 -1.89
CA ASP A 360 -4.85 -16.85 -2.77
C ASP A 360 -6.29 -17.25 -3.13
N GLU A 361 -6.96 -16.42 -3.93
CA GLU A 361 -8.28 -16.74 -4.50
C GLU A 361 -8.18 -17.71 -5.69
N TRP A 362 -9.26 -18.42 -5.93
CA TRP A 362 -9.36 -19.34 -7.07
C TRP A 362 -10.75 -19.32 -7.70
N TRP A 363 -10.82 -19.49 -9.02
CA TRP A 363 -12.06 -19.63 -9.77
C TRP A 363 -11.88 -20.47 -11.03
N THR A 364 -12.99 -21.06 -11.51
CA THR A 364 -13.01 -21.79 -12.77
C THR A 364 -12.85 -20.81 -13.96
N THR A 365 -12.04 -21.17 -14.94
CA THR A 365 -11.84 -20.36 -16.16
C THR A 365 -12.74 -20.81 -17.32
N SER A 366 -13.45 -21.94 -17.18
CA SER A 366 -14.38 -22.52 -18.16
C SER A 366 -15.36 -23.46 -17.46
N GLY A 367 -16.48 -23.71 -18.09
CA GLY A 367 -17.52 -24.59 -17.55
C GLY A 367 -18.37 -23.92 -16.46
N GLU A 368 -18.73 -24.66 -15.42
CA GLU A 368 -19.48 -24.16 -14.29
C GLU A 368 -18.68 -23.06 -13.55
N GLN A 369 -19.31 -21.95 -13.23
CA GLN A 369 -18.66 -20.82 -12.53
C GLN A 369 -18.61 -21.15 -11.03
N ILE A 370 -17.43 -21.52 -10.57
CA ILE A 370 -17.12 -21.76 -9.15
C ILE A 370 -16.03 -20.78 -8.74
N GLN A 371 -16.22 -20.13 -7.61
CA GLN A 371 -15.23 -19.28 -6.96
C GLN A 371 -14.94 -19.80 -5.57
N VAL A 372 -13.69 -19.70 -5.14
CA VAL A 372 -13.20 -19.99 -3.79
C VAL A 372 -12.43 -18.77 -3.31
N ASP A 373 -12.89 -18.15 -2.24
CA ASP A 373 -12.34 -16.90 -1.74
C ASP A 373 -10.92 -17.09 -1.16
N VAL A 374 -10.68 -18.26 -0.58
CA VAL A 374 -9.40 -18.63 0.02
C VAL A 374 -9.06 -20.08 -0.37
N LEU A 375 -8.15 -20.27 -1.31
CA LEU A 375 -7.58 -21.57 -1.66
C LEU A 375 -6.13 -21.65 -1.18
N GLY A 376 -5.80 -22.70 -0.44
CA GLY A 376 -4.43 -22.99 -0.02
C GLY A 376 -3.82 -24.13 -0.82
N LEU A 377 -2.66 -23.90 -1.45
CA LEU A 377 -1.91 -24.91 -2.18
C LEU A 377 -0.59 -25.23 -1.47
N LEU A 378 -0.34 -26.51 -1.23
CA LEU A 378 0.94 -27.03 -0.80
C LEU A 378 1.40 -28.09 -1.82
N ASP A 379 2.60 -27.93 -2.40
CA ASP A 379 3.13 -28.80 -3.45
C ASP A 379 2.14 -29.02 -4.61
N HIS A 380 1.48 -27.94 -5.03
CA HIS A 380 0.43 -27.90 -6.08
C HIS A 380 -0.89 -28.59 -5.72
N ARG A 381 -1.05 -29.14 -4.52
CA ARG A 381 -2.27 -29.79 -4.05
C ARG A 381 -3.11 -28.84 -3.20
N SER A 382 -4.43 -28.91 -3.34
CA SER A 382 -5.36 -28.13 -2.52
C SER A 382 -5.48 -28.71 -1.12
N VAL A 383 -4.97 -27.96 -0.13
CA VAL A 383 -4.95 -28.39 1.29
C VAL A 383 -5.89 -27.55 2.16
N VAL A 384 -6.28 -26.33 1.70
CA VAL A 384 -7.21 -25.43 2.37
C VAL A 384 -8.25 -24.94 1.38
N ILE A 385 -9.52 -24.95 1.75
CA ILE A 385 -10.64 -24.41 0.96
C ILE A 385 -11.49 -23.55 1.89
N GLY A 386 -11.66 -22.26 1.57
CA GLY A 386 -12.37 -21.35 2.46
C GLY A 386 -13.27 -20.35 1.75
N GLU A 387 -14.30 -19.93 2.48
CA GLU A 387 -15.32 -18.96 2.04
C GLU A 387 -15.52 -17.88 3.10
N ALA A 388 -15.65 -16.64 2.68
CA ALA A 388 -15.83 -15.47 3.52
C ALA A 388 -17.14 -14.76 3.21
N LYS A 389 -18.00 -14.54 4.23
CA LYS A 389 -19.31 -13.91 4.06
C LYS A 389 -19.54 -12.75 5.01
N TRP A 390 -19.74 -11.57 4.44
CA TRP A 390 -20.13 -10.37 5.19
C TRP A 390 -21.65 -10.36 5.43
N GLN A 391 -22.15 -11.30 6.24
CA GLN A 391 -23.57 -11.40 6.64
C GLN A 391 -23.72 -11.45 8.16
N LYS A 392 -24.81 -10.85 8.67
CA LYS A 392 -25.07 -10.79 10.11
C LYS A 392 -25.41 -12.14 10.73
N GLN A 393 -26.06 -13.04 9.99
CA GLN A 393 -26.37 -14.37 10.49
C GLN A 393 -25.10 -15.21 10.62
N PRO A 394 -24.89 -15.90 11.74
CA PRO A 394 -23.78 -16.82 11.89
C PRO A 394 -23.81 -17.91 10.80
N LEU A 395 -22.65 -18.23 10.24
CA LEU A 395 -22.51 -19.29 9.25
C LEU A 395 -22.72 -20.66 9.89
N GLY A 396 -23.32 -21.58 9.13
CA GLY A 396 -23.65 -22.92 9.57
C GLY A 396 -23.25 -24.01 8.59
N THR A 397 -23.76 -25.22 8.80
CA THR A 397 -23.48 -26.40 7.95
C THR A 397 -23.94 -26.21 6.50
N SER A 398 -24.99 -25.43 6.26
CA SER A 398 -25.46 -25.09 4.90
C SER A 398 -24.43 -24.27 4.11
N ASP A 399 -23.68 -23.41 4.79
CA ASP A 399 -22.64 -22.58 4.17
C ASP A 399 -21.42 -23.45 3.81
N ALA A 400 -21.11 -24.44 4.65
CA ALA A 400 -20.06 -25.41 4.36
C ALA A 400 -20.37 -26.28 3.11
N ALA A 401 -21.64 -26.45 2.74
CA ALA A 401 -22.01 -27.22 1.54
C ALA A 401 -21.41 -26.63 0.25
N GLY A 402 -21.25 -25.30 0.17
CA GLY A 402 -20.55 -24.61 -0.91
C GLY A 402 -19.10 -25.07 -1.06
N LEU A 403 -18.38 -25.20 0.04
CA LEU A 403 -16.99 -25.66 0.09
C LEU A 403 -16.85 -27.12 -0.38
N TRP A 404 -17.78 -28.02 0.04
CA TRP A 404 -17.82 -29.41 -0.41
C TRP A 404 -18.05 -29.53 -1.93
N ARG A 405 -18.86 -28.63 -2.49
CA ARG A 405 -19.06 -28.55 -3.94
C ARG A 405 -17.80 -28.11 -4.66
N ALA A 406 -17.11 -27.06 -4.14
CA ALA A 406 -15.88 -26.54 -4.70
C ALA A 406 -14.75 -27.57 -4.74
N LEU A 407 -14.73 -28.53 -3.80
CA LEU A 407 -13.75 -29.62 -3.75
C LEU A 407 -13.63 -30.41 -5.07
N ARG A 408 -14.71 -30.50 -5.87
CA ARG A 408 -14.71 -31.21 -7.15
C ARG A 408 -14.01 -30.47 -8.28
N TYR A 409 -13.74 -29.19 -8.09
CA TYR A 409 -13.24 -28.29 -9.14
C TYR A 409 -11.84 -27.76 -8.85
N VAL A 410 -11.46 -27.66 -7.57
CA VAL A 410 -10.14 -27.17 -7.17
C VAL A 410 -9.02 -28.12 -7.63
N PRO A 411 -7.79 -27.60 -7.86
CA PRO A 411 -6.67 -28.42 -8.33
C PRO A 411 -6.26 -29.49 -7.33
N ASP A 412 -6.18 -30.74 -7.75
CA ASP A 412 -5.64 -31.91 -7.02
C ASP A 412 -5.85 -31.87 -5.49
N PRO A 413 -7.10 -31.93 -5.01
CA PRO A 413 -7.38 -31.85 -3.58
C PRO A 413 -6.84 -33.07 -2.84
N ILE A 414 -6.31 -32.85 -1.62
CA ILE A 414 -6.00 -33.95 -0.72
C ILE A 414 -7.30 -34.60 -0.22
N PRO A 415 -7.26 -35.88 0.27
CA PRO A 415 -8.48 -36.57 0.75
C PRO A 415 -9.24 -35.80 1.85
N GLU A 416 -8.53 -35.14 2.74
CA GLU A 416 -9.07 -34.39 3.89
C GLU A 416 -8.48 -32.97 3.95
N PRO A 417 -8.92 -32.03 3.07
CA PRO A 417 -8.48 -30.65 3.16
C PRO A 417 -9.09 -29.96 4.38
N THR A 418 -8.43 -28.96 4.89
CA THR A 418 -9.00 -28.07 5.92
C THR A 418 -10.00 -27.14 5.27
N PHE A 419 -11.24 -27.17 5.71
CA PHE A 419 -12.25 -26.18 5.32
C PHE A 419 -12.28 -25.04 6.31
N ILE A 420 -12.48 -23.80 5.83
CA ILE A 420 -12.54 -22.63 6.70
C ILE A 420 -13.71 -21.74 6.29
N LEU A 421 -14.47 -21.30 7.27
CA LEU A 421 -15.52 -20.28 7.11
C LEU A 421 -15.14 -19.02 7.89
N TRP A 422 -15.23 -17.87 7.23
CA TRP A 422 -15.14 -16.57 7.86
C TRP A 422 -16.49 -15.87 7.76
N GLY A 423 -17.12 -15.59 8.89
CA GLY A 423 -18.43 -14.95 8.94
C GLY A 423 -18.42 -13.66 9.72
N ARG A 424 -19.05 -12.58 9.21
CA ARG A 424 -19.27 -11.36 9.99
C ARG A 424 -19.99 -11.66 11.30
N GLY A 425 -21.06 -12.45 11.25
CA GLY A 425 -21.80 -12.90 12.44
C GLY A 425 -21.15 -14.09 13.17
N GLY A 426 -19.91 -14.45 12.81
CA GLY A 426 -19.22 -15.65 13.32
C GLY A 426 -19.68 -16.94 12.65
N VAL A 427 -19.22 -18.06 13.19
CA VAL A 427 -19.54 -19.40 12.74
C VAL A 427 -20.13 -20.21 13.92
N ARG A 428 -21.21 -20.93 13.68
CA ARG A 428 -21.88 -21.72 14.72
C ARG A 428 -20.99 -22.87 15.20
N GLN A 429 -20.94 -23.11 16.48
CA GLN A 429 -20.13 -24.19 17.08
C GLN A 429 -20.52 -25.59 16.58
N ASP A 430 -21.81 -25.81 16.28
CA ASP A 430 -22.30 -27.08 15.73
C ASP A 430 -21.85 -27.32 14.28
N ALA A 431 -21.36 -26.30 13.58
CA ALA A 431 -20.81 -26.42 12.24
C ALA A 431 -19.29 -26.70 12.23
N THR A 432 -18.59 -26.42 13.34
CA THR A 432 -17.13 -26.58 13.41
C THR A 432 -16.75 -28.03 13.77
N THR A 433 -15.70 -28.55 13.09
CA THR A 433 -15.14 -29.89 13.32
C THR A 433 -13.62 -29.82 13.25
N SER A 434 -12.92 -30.94 13.42
CA SER A 434 -11.46 -30.99 13.22
C SER A 434 -11.01 -30.58 11.80
N HIS A 435 -11.90 -30.68 10.82
CA HIS A 435 -11.62 -30.34 9.42
C HIS A 435 -12.38 -29.09 8.92
N LEU A 436 -13.23 -28.49 9.75
CA LEU A 436 -13.94 -27.25 9.45
C LEU A 436 -13.72 -26.22 10.57
N LEU A 437 -12.85 -25.25 10.29
CA LEU A 437 -12.57 -24.12 11.18
C LEU A 437 -13.54 -22.98 10.90
N GLY A 438 -13.84 -22.19 11.94
CA GLY A 438 -14.70 -21.01 11.83
C GLY A 438 -14.11 -19.82 12.54
N PHE A 439 -14.16 -18.65 11.90
CA PHE A 439 -13.62 -17.41 12.44
C PHE A 439 -14.58 -16.24 12.22
N GLY A 440 -14.59 -15.31 13.17
CA GLY A 440 -15.28 -14.03 13.09
C GLY A 440 -14.32 -12.86 12.89
N PRO A 441 -14.84 -11.62 12.84
CA PRO A 441 -14.04 -10.41 12.65
C PRO A 441 -12.94 -10.23 13.70
N ALA A 442 -13.22 -10.56 14.96
CA ALA A 442 -12.28 -10.38 16.07
C ALA A 442 -11.03 -11.26 15.90
N GLU A 443 -11.21 -12.53 15.55
CA GLU A 443 -10.10 -13.46 15.35
C GLU A 443 -9.27 -13.06 14.12
N MET A 444 -9.93 -12.60 13.06
CA MET A 444 -9.24 -12.14 11.83
C MET A 444 -8.33 -10.93 12.07
N LEU A 445 -8.72 -10.04 12.98
CA LEU A 445 -7.98 -8.81 13.28
C LEU A 445 -6.93 -8.98 14.39
N ALA A 446 -6.91 -10.13 15.06
CA ALA A 446 -5.98 -10.42 16.16
C ALA A 446 -4.59 -10.89 15.69
N TYR A 447 -4.40 -11.15 14.37
CA TYR A 447 -3.17 -11.70 13.78
C TYR A 447 -2.24 -10.64 13.21
#